data_fa23353e4887fc22ced51508dc8a148d
#
_entry.id   fa23353e4887fc22ced51508dc8a148d
#
_cell.length_a   1.000
_cell.length_b   1.000
_cell.length_c   1.000
_cell.angle_alpha   90.00
_cell.angle_beta   90.00
_cell.angle_gamma   90.00
#
_symmetry.space_group_name_H-M   'P 1'
#
loop_
_entity.id
_entity.type
_entity.pdbx_description
1 polymer ?
#
loop_
_entity_poly.entity_id
_entity_poly.type
_entity_poly.pdbx_seq_one_letter_code
_entity_poly.pdbx_strand_id
1 'polypeptide(L)'
;MHADFRLEDWIIRPRLDCIERGNEAVHIHPKPMAVLECLAAAGGEVVTRDELFEHVWPGVIVTDDTLTQSVVELRKAFGDSPRDPQIIKTIPKVGFCLIPPVTHLSEEQGAPAMRTPGRRARLILVAVLLTLFITWVWWPAETPDITTG
;
A
#
# COMPACT_ATOMS: atom_id res chain seq x y z
N MET A 1 14.06 -12.47 -0.68
CA MET A 1 13.67 -11.84 0.60
C MET A 1 12.36 -11.12 0.36
N HIS A 2 11.26 -11.60 0.96
CA HIS A 2 9.92 -11.00 0.74
C HIS A 2 9.60 -9.96 1.80
N ALA A 3 10.48 -8.96 1.95
CA ALA A 3 10.25 -7.84 2.86
C ALA A 3 9.35 -6.79 2.18
N ASP A 4 8.48 -6.17 2.96
CA ASP A 4 7.66 -5.07 2.47
C ASP A 4 8.54 -3.88 2.09
N PHE A 5 8.20 -3.20 1.01
CA PHE A 5 8.94 -2.02 0.55
C PHE A 5 8.00 -0.96 -0.02
N ARG A 6 8.51 0.25 -0.14
CA ARG A 6 7.77 1.40 -0.67
C ARG A 6 8.41 1.89 -1.97
N LEU A 7 7.54 2.21 -2.93
CA LEU A 7 7.86 2.94 -4.15
C LEU A 7 6.98 4.19 -4.19
N GLU A 8 7.52 5.37 -3.91
CA GLU A 8 6.75 6.61 -3.76
C GLU A 8 5.58 6.44 -2.78
N ASP A 9 4.33 6.57 -3.27
CA ASP A 9 3.12 6.43 -2.48
C ASP A 9 2.58 4.98 -2.41
N TRP A 10 3.25 4.05 -3.10
CA TRP A 10 2.87 2.65 -3.13
C TRP A 10 3.58 1.85 -2.04
N ILE A 11 2.83 1.03 -1.33
CA ILE A 11 3.34 0.02 -0.40
C ILE A 11 3.20 -1.33 -1.07
N ILE A 12 4.32 -2.03 -1.24
CA ILE A 12 4.37 -3.34 -1.86
C ILE A 12 4.52 -4.38 -0.76
N ARG A 13 3.64 -5.36 -0.77
CA ARG A 13 3.61 -6.50 0.17
C ARG A 13 3.77 -7.81 -0.58
N PRO A 14 4.98 -8.24 -0.85
CA PRO A 14 5.23 -9.43 -1.67
C PRO A 14 4.62 -10.71 -1.09
N ARG A 15 4.61 -10.86 0.24
CA ARG A 15 4.01 -12.03 0.90
C ARG A 15 2.50 -12.15 0.72
N LEU A 16 1.83 -11.07 0.37
CA LEU A 16 0.38 -11.00 0.15
C LEU A 16 0.03 -10.84 -1.33
N ASP A 17 1.03 -10.84 -2.21
CA ASP A 17 0.88 -10.54 -3.64
C ASP A 17 0.03 -9.27 -3.87
N CYS A 18 0.32 -8.22 -3.10
CA CYS A 18 -0.51 -7.02 -3.04
C CYS A 18 0.32 -5.74 -3.12
N ILE A 19 -0.21 -4.75 -3.83
CA ILE A 19 0.27 -3.37 -3.80
C ILE A 19 -0.84 -2.47 -3.28
N GLU A 20 -0.48 -1.51 -2.44
CA GLU A 20 -1.44 -0.63 -1.78
C GLU A 20 -1.07 0.84 -2.01
N ARG A 21 -2.07 1.68 -2.23
CA ARG A 21 -1.93 3.14 -2.25
C ARG A 21 -3.14 3.78 -1.56
N GLY A 22 -2.91 4.41 -0.43
CA GLY A 22 -3.97 5.01 0.37
C GLY A 22 -4.98 3.97 0.87
N ASN A 23 -6.18 3.93 0.29
CA ASN A 23 -7.25 2.99 0.63
C ASN A 23 -7.46 1.90 -0.44
N GLU A 24 -6.71 1.98 -1.52
CA GLU A 24 -6.81 1.03 -2.62
C GLU A 24 -5.76 -0.06 -2.47
N ALA A 25 -6.17 -1.32 -2.64
CA ALA A 25 -5.30 -2.48 -2.66
C ALA A 25 -5.56 -3.26 -3.95
N VAL A 26 -4.49 -3.58 -4.68
CA VAL A 26 -4.54 -4.33 -5.93
C VAL A 26 -3.73 -5.61 -5.76
N HIS A 27 -4.38 -6.76 -6.01
CA HIS A 27 -3.69 -8.05 -6.05
C HIS A 27 -3.02 -8.27 -7.40
N ILE A 28 -1.82 -8.79 -7.35
CA ILE A 28 -0.96 -9.08 -8.51
C ILE A 28 -0.65 -10.58 -8.49
N HIS A 29 -0.50 -11.20 -9.66
CA HIS A 29 -0.09 -12.59 -9.72
C HIS A 29 1.35 -12.77 -9.18
N PRO A 30 1.70 -13.96 -8.64
CA PRO A 30 3.00 -14.19 -8.01
C PRO A 30 4.20 -13.95 -8.93
N LYS A 31 4.10 -14.25 -10.25
CA LYS A 31 5.21 -14.05 -11.18
C LYS A 31 5.50 -12.58 -11.48
N PRO A 32 4.51 -11.74 -11.81
CA PRO A 32 4.69 -10.28 -11.84
C PRO A 32 5.23 -9.71 -10.52
N MET A 33 4.75 -10.18 -9.36
CA MET A 33 5.29 -9.75 -8.07
C MET A 33 6.78 -10.10 -7.94
N ALA A 34 7.18 -11.30 -8.31
CA ALA A 34 8.59 -11.70 -8.31
C ALA A 34 9.46 -10.86 -9.27
N VAL A 35 8.92 -10.46 -10.44
CA VAL A 35 9.59 -9.50 -11.33
C VAL A 35 9.79 -8.16 -10.62
N LEU A 36 8.77 -7.65 -9.94
CA LEU A 36 8.85 -6.40 -9.19
C LEU A 36 9.89 -6.46 -8.06
N GLU A 37 9.96 -7.58 -7.33
CA GLU A 37 10.98 -7.79 -6.29
C GLU A 37 12.41 -7.79 -6.87
N CYS A 38 12.63 -8.43 -8.04
CA CYS A 38 13.93 -8.41 -8.71
C CYS A 38 14.34 -6.98 -9.10
N LEU A 39 13.40 -6.21 -9.68
CA LEU A 39 13.66 -4.81 -10.03
C LEU A 39 13.90 -3.94 -8.79
N ALA A 40 13.21 -4.21 -7.69
CA ALA A 40 13.39 -3.49 -6.43
C ALA A 40 14.76 -3.79 -5.80
N ALA A 41 15.20 -5.04 -5.84
CA ALA A 41 16.51 -5.46 -5.36
C ALA A 41 17.67 -4.79 -6.12
N ALA A 42 17.47 -4.47 -7.40
CA ALA A 42 18.44 -3.76 -8.22
C ALA A 42 18.55 -2.26 -7.91
N GLY A 43 17.63 -1.70 -7.10
CA GLY A 43 17.74 -0.34 -6.60
C GLY A 43 17.77 0.77 -7.67
N GLY A 44 17.10 0.55 -8.81
CA GLY A 44 17.06 1.47 -9.94
C GLY A 44 18.07 1.13 -11.05
N GLU A 45 18.95 0.16 -10.86
CA GLU A 45 19.79 -0.36 -11.93
C GLU A 45 18.97 -1.17 -12.94
N VAL A 46 19.50 -1.31 -14.14
CA VAL A 46 18.85 -2.09 -15.20
C VAL A 46 19.03 -3.56 -14.93
N VAL A 47 17.93 -4.30 -14.82
CA VAL A 47 17.92 -5.77 -14.78
C VAL A 47 17.67 -6.28 -16.18
N THR A 48 18.54 -7.14 -16.67
CA THR A 48 18.44 -7.72 -18.01
C THR A 48 17.30 -8.74 -18.07
N ARG A 49 16.85 -9.06 -19.29
CA ARG A 49 15.82 -10.08 -19.51
C ARG A 49 16.27 -11.45 -19.01
N ASP A 50 17.53 -11.80 -19.28
CA ASP A 50 18.10 -13.09 -18.89
C ASP A 50 18.15 -13.22 -17.36
N GLU A 51 18.57 -12.19 -16.65
CA GLU A 51 18.54 -12.15 -15.18
C GLU A 51 17.12 -12.32 -14.62
N LEU A 52 16.13 -11.64 -15.22
CA LEU A 52 14.72 -11.79 -14.83
C LEU A 52 14.20 -13.21 -15.09
N PHE A 53 14.57 -13.83 -16.22
CA PHE A 53 14.19 -15.21 -16.50
C PHE A 53 14.80 -16.17 -15.48
N GLU A 54 16.07 -16.01 -15.19
CA GLU A 54 16.81 -16.88 -14.27
C GLU A 54 16.27 -16.80 -12.83
N HIS A 55 15.92 -15.60 -12.37
CA HIS A 55 15.41 -15.40 -11.02
C HIS A 55 13.94 -15.75 -10.85
N VAL A 56 13.09 -15.40 -11.82
CA VAL A 56 11.63 -15.54 -11.69
C VAL A 56 11.14 -16.89 -12.20
N TRP A 57 11.79 -17.48 -13.20
CA TRP A 57 11.42 -18.78 -13.81
C TRP A 57 12.57 -19.78 -13.84
N PRO A 58 13.24 -20.08 -12.71
CA PRO A 58 14.39 -20.96 -12.69
C PRO A 58 14.03 -22.35 -13.25
N GLY A 59 14.80 -22.81 -14.24
CA GLY A 59 14.61 -24.13 -14.85
C GLY A 59 13.38 -24.27 -15.76
N VAL A 60 12.66 -23.20 -16.05
CA VAL A 60 11.51 -23.19 -16.95
C VAL A 60 11.83 -22.39 -18.21
N ILE A 61 11.60 -22.98 -19.37
CA ILE A 61 11.74 -22.27 -20.65
C ILE A 61 10.50 -21.39 -20.85
N VAL A 62 10.70 -20.09 -20.78
CA VAL A 62 9.66 -19.09 -21.03
C VAL A 62 10.06 -18.17 -22.17
N THR A 63 9.07 -17.52 -22.79
CA THR A 63 9.29 -16.59 -23.89
C THR A 63 9.33 -15.14 -23.39
N ASP A 64 9.88 -14.24 -24.20
CA ASP A 64 9.85 -12.79 -23.97
C ASP A 64 8.44 -12.25 -23.73
N ASP A 65 7.43 -12.88 -24.33
CA ASP A 65 6.03 -12.49 -24.14
C ASP A 65 5.58 -12.70 -22.69
N THR A 66 6.04 -13.77 -22.03
CA THR A 66 5.70 -14.07 -20.63
C THR A 66 6.21 -12.96 -19.70
N LEU A 67 7.45 -12.53 -19.89
CA LEU A 67 8.02 -11.40 -19.14
C LEU A 67 7.30 -10.10 -19.47
N THR A 68 7.03 -9.85 -20.75
CA THR A 68 6.31 -8.66 -21.20
C THR A 68 4.91 -8.59 -20.59
N GLN A 69 4.16 -9.70 -20.54
CA GLN A 69 2.85 -9.76 -19.89
C GLN A 69 2.94 -9.47 -18.39
N SER A 70 3.96 -9.98 -17.71
CA SER A 70 4.20 -9.67 -16.30
C SER A 70 4.42 -8.17 -16.06
N VAL A 71 5.20 -7.52 -16.91
CA VAL A 71 5.43 -6.06 -16.84
C VAL A 71 4.17 -5.27 -17.19
N VAL A 72 3.37 -5.73 -18.15
CA VAL A 72 2.07 -5.11 -18.51
C VAL A 72 1.11 -5.17 -17.31
N GLU A 73 1.04 -6.29 -16.62
CA GLU A 73 0.22 -6.44 -15.41
C GLU A 73 0.65 -5.46 -14.30
N LEU A 74 1.95 -5.38 -14.03
CA LEU A 74 2.50 -4.43 -13.07
C LEU A 74 2.15 -2.98 -13.43
N ARG A 75 2.36 -2.59 -14.70
CA ARG A 75 2.00 -1.24 -15.17
C ARG A 75 0.53 -0.94 -15.00
N LYS A 76 -0.33 -1.91 -15.33
CA LYS A 76 -1.78 -1.76 -15.13
C LYS A 76 -2.13 -1.55 -13.66
N ALA A 77 -1.49 -2.29 -12.76
CA ALA A 77 -1.72 -2.19 -11.33
C ALA A 77 -1.26 -0.84 -10.76
N PHE A 78 -0.14 -0.31 -11.24
CA PHE A 78 0.37 1.01 -10.86
C PHE A 78 -0.31 2.18 -11.58
N GLY A 79 -1.05 1.93 -12.65
CA GLY A 79 -1.52 2.98 -13.55
C GLY A 79 -0.39 3.61 -14.38
N ASP A 80 0.72 2.87 -14.59
CA ASP A 80 1.90 3.34 -15.31
C ASP A 80 1.78 3.16 -16.83
N SER A 81 2.33 4.09 -17.59
CA SER A 81 2.26 4.08 -19.06
C SER A 81 3.61 3.72 -19.70
N PRO A 82 3.67 2.80 -20.67
CA PRO A 82 4.91 2.49 -21.37
C PRO A 82 5.46 3.65 -22.22
N ARG A 83 4.62 4.65 -22.56
CA ARG A 83 5.01 5.83 -23.35
C ARG A 83 5.58 6.94 -22.48
N ASP A 84 5.11 7.05 -21.24
CA ASP A 84 5.56 8.03 -20.26
C ASP A 84 5.69 7.31 -18.90
N PRO A 85 6.73 6.47 -18.75
CA PRO A 85 6.87 5.61 -17.57
C PRO A 85 7.27 6.43 -16.33
N GLN A 86 6.53 6.25 -15.24
CA GLN A 86 6.84 6.85 -13.94
C GLN A 86 7.41 5.82 -12.96
N ILE A 87 7.05 4.54 -13.12
CA ILE A 87 7.46 3.47 -12.21
C ILE A 87 8.42 2.50 -12.88
N ILE A 88 8.04 1.91 -14.03
CA ILE A 88 8.83 0.88 -14.70
C ILE A 88 9.28 1.37 -16.07
N LYS A 89 10.58 1.60 -16.23
CA LYS A 89 11.19 1.98 -17.50
C LYS A 89 11.65 0.75 -18.26
N THR A 90 11.30 0.68 -19.55
CA THR A 90 11.84 -0.31 -20.49
C THR A 90 13.13 0.21 -21.11
N ILE A 91 14.18 -0.59 -21.06
CA ILE A 91 15.41 -0.36 -21.82
C ILE A 91 15.38 -1.29 -23.04
N PRO A 92 15.18 -0.76 -24.26
CA PRO A 92 15.00 -1.58 -25.44
C PRO A 92 16.13 -2.58 -25.64
N LYS A 93 15.79 -3.83 -25.94
CA LYS A 93 16.73 -4.95 -26.17
C LYS A 93 17.60 -5.34 -24.96
N VAL A 94 17.49 -4.67 -23.82
CA VAL A 94 18.28 -4.95 -22.62
C VAL A 94 17.40 -5.52 -21.52
N GLY A 95 16.46 -4.72 -20.99
CA GLY A 95 15.67 -5.16 -19.84
C GLY A 95 14.77 -4.04 -19.30
N PHE A 96 14.64 -4.01 -17.98
CA PHE A 96 13.78 -3.08 -17.26
C PHE A 96 14.49 -2.50 -16.03
N CYS A 97 14.07 -1.34 -15.56
CA CYS A 97 14.50 -0.79 -14.28
C CYS A 97 13.34 -0.03 -13.60
N LEU A 98 13.43 0.13 -12.29
CA LEU A 98 12.56 1.04 -11.54
C LEU A 98 13.09 2.48 -11.63
N ILE A 99 12.17 3.44 -11.80
CA ILE A 99 12.51 4.86 -11.80
C ILE A 99 12.56 5.39 -10.35
N PRO A 100 11.54 5.13 -9.49
CA PRO A 100 11.55 5.67 -8.14
C PRO A 100 12.51 4.90 -7.24
N PRO A 101 13.04 5.56 -6.21
CA PRO A 101 13.87 4.91 -5.20
C PRO A 101 13.04 3.90 -4.40
N VAL A 102 13.66 2.76 -4.09
CA VAL A 102 13.09 1.73 -3.23
C VAL A 102 13.43 2.02 -1.78
N THR A 103 12.41 2.09 -0.94
CA THR A 103 12.59 2.21 0.52
C THR A 103 12.10 0.93 1.18
N HIS A 104 13.00 0.15 1.76
CA HIS A 104 12.64 -1.04 2.51
C HIS A 104 11.94 -0.65 3.81
N LEU A 105 10.77 -1.24 4.05
CA LEU A 105 10.05 -1.10 5.32
C LEU A 105 10.60 -2.18 6.26
N SER A 106 11.26 -1.75 7.35
CA SER A 106 11.67 -2.68 8.40
C SER A 106 10.44 -3.34 9.01
N GLU A 107 10.54 -4.63 9.36
CA GLU A 107 9.42 -5.42 9.93
C GLU A 107 8.79 -4.80 11.19
N GLU A 108 9.46 -3.88 11.85
CA GLU A 108 8.92 -3.13 13.00
C GLU A 108 7.80 -2.13 12.64
N GLN A 109 7.61 -1.78 11.35
CA GLN A 109 6.53 -0.89 10.91
C GLN A 109 5.35 -1.64 10.24
N GLY A 110 5.44 -2.96 10.13
CA GLY A 110 4.40 -3.83 9.56
C GLY A 110 3.32 -4.27 10.54
N ALA A 111 3.30 -3.79 11.79
CA ALA A 111 2.10 -3.93 12.61
C ALA A 111 0.98 -3.10 11.95
N PRO A 112 -0.24 -3.67 11.75
CA PRO A 112 -1.36 -2.90 11.28
C PRO A 112 -1.49 -1.70 12.22
N ALA A 113 -1.23 -0.50 11.71
CA ALA A 113 -1.50 0.72 12.46
C ALA A 113 -2.98 0.64 12.85
N MET A 114 -3.24 0.25 14.10
CA MET A 114 -4.54 0.37 14.70
C MET A 114 -4.95 1.81 14.44
N ARG A 115 -5.89 2.00 13.50
CA ARG A 115 -6.37 3.32 13.11
C ARG A 115 -6.80 4.02 14.38
N THR A 116 -5.92 4.82 14.94
CA THR A 116 -6.33 5.76 15.98
C THR A 116 -7.37 6.65 15.32
N PRO A 117 -8.58 6.72 15.88
CA PRO A 117 -9.62 7.59 15.33
C PRO A 117 -9.04 8.98 15.19
N GLY A 118 -9.07 9.50 13.96
CA GLY A 118 -8.41 10.74 13.60
C GLY A 118 -8.79 11.86 14.58
N ARG A 119 -7.89 12.82 14.75
CA ARG A 119 -8.06 13.99 15.66
C ARG A 119 -9.47 14.59 15.63
N ARG A 120 -10.17 14.49 14.48
CA ARG A 120 -11.56 14.93 14.30
C ARG A 120 -12.57 14.06 15.07
N ALA A 121 -12.36 12.74 15.15
CA ALA A 121 -13.24 11.85 15.91
C ALA A 121 -13.11 12.08 17.43
N ARG A 122 -11.92 12.41 17.92
CA ARG A 122 -11.70 12.79 19.33
C ARG A 122 -12.36 14.12 19.66
N LEU A 123 -12.34 15.11 18.76
CA LEU A 123 -13.00 16.38 18.94
C LEU A 123 -14.53 16.22 18.98
N ILE A 124 -15.10 15.37 18.16
CA ILE A 124 -16.54 15.07 18.14
C ILE A 124 -16.95 14.39 19.46
N LEU A 125 -16.17 13.42 19.93
CA LEU A 125 -16.47 12.70 21.17
C LEU A 125 -16.39 13.62 22.40
N VAL A 126 -15.41 14.51 22.44
CA VAL A 126 -15.30 15.53 23.50
C VAL A 126 -16.46 16.53 23.42
N ALA A 127 -16.85 16.96 22.24
CA ALA A 127 -17.99 17.87 22.07
C ALA A 127 -19.31 17.24 22.52
N VAL A 128 -19.55 15.97 22.20
CA VAL A 128 -20.75 15.22 22.64
C VAL A 128 -20.77 15.03 24.16
N LEU A 129 -19.63 14.69 24.77
CA LEU A 129 -19.56 14.57 26.23
C LEU A 129 -19.80 15.91 26.93
N LEU A 130 -19.30 17.00 26.36
CA LEU A 130 -19.45 18.34 26.90
C LEU A 130 -20.92 18.82 26.83
N THR A 131 -21.63 18.51 25.72
CA THR A 131 -23.06 18.81 25.59
C THR A 131 -23.91 17.98 26.55
N LEU A 132 -23.61 16.71 26.74
CA LEU A 132 -24.31 15.87 27.72
C LEU A 132 -24.07 16.33 29.16
N PHE A 133 -22.87 16.80 29.48
CA PHE A 133 -22.55 17.34 30.79
C PHE A 133 -23.29 18.65 31.08
N ILE A 134 -23.36 19.55 30.08
CA ILE A 134 -24.10 20.81 30.22
C ILE A 134 -25.59 20.53 30.39
N THR A 135 -26.19 19.61 29.64
CA THR A 135 -27.61 19.26 29.80
C THR A 135 -27.90 18.64 31.16
N TRP A 136 -26.96 17.84 31.71
CA TRP A 136 -27.11 17.23 33.04
C TRP A 136 -27.01 18.28 34.17
N VAL A 137 -26.10 19.25 34.05
CA VAL A 137 -25.91 20.32 35.05
C VAL A 137 -27.08 21.32 35.05
N TRP A 138 -27.70 21.53 33.88
CA TRP A 138 -28.82 22.48 33.74
C TRP A 138 -30.20 21.86 33.87
N TRP A 139 -30.28 20.56 34.20
CA TRP A 139 -31.56 19.92 34.45
C TRP A 139 -32.11 20.41 35.78
N PRO A 140 -33.22 21.21 35.82
CA PRO A 140 -33.81 21.64 37.07
C PRO A 140 -34.38 20.45 37.80
N ALA A 141 -33.89 20.20 39.00
CA ALA A 141 -34.51 19.21 39.90
C ALA A 141 -35.91 19.74 40.31
N GLU A 142 -36.94 19.23 39.67
CA GLU A 142 -38.31 19.47 40.15
C GLU A 142 -38.43 18.82 41.50
N THR A 143 -38.53 19.64 42.54
CA THR A 143 -38.91 19.20 43.89
C THR A 143 -40.39 18.86 43.87
N PRO A 144 -40.80 17.67 44.26
CA PRO A 144 -42.23 17.36 44.45
C PRO A 144 -42.75 18.14 45.65
N ASP A 145 -43.69 19.03 45.39
CA ASP A 145 -44.42 19.76 46.42
C ASP A 145 -45.44 18.81 47.07
N ILE A 146 -45.12 18.30 48.22
CA ILE A 146 -46.07 17.52 49.07
C ILE A 146 -46.87 18.50 49.86
N THR A 147 -47.96 19.01 49.30
CA THR A 147 -48.99 19.71 50.05
C THR A 147 -49.86 18.71 50.78
N THR A 148 -49.60 18.60 52.09
CA THR A 148 -50.52 17.92 53.06
C THR A 148 -51.62 18.89 53.38
N GLY A 149 -52.89 18.50 53.15
CA GLY A 149 -54.08 19.17 53.63
C GLY A 149 -55.16 18.14 53.92
#